data_c4329457abb4ad075fb2ff0dc729f725
#
_entry.id   c4329457abb4ad075fb2ff0dc729f725
#
_cell.length_a   1.000
_cell.length_b   1.000
_cell.length_c   1.000
_cell.angle_alpha   90.00
_cell.angle_beta   90.00
_cell.angle_gamma   90.00
#
_symmetry.space_group_name_H-M   'P 1'
#
loop_
_entity.id
_entity.type
_entity.pdbx_description
1 polymer ?
#
loop_
_entity_poly.entity_id
_entity_poly.type
_entity_poly.pdbx_seq_one_letter_code
_entity_poly.pdbx_strand_id
1 'polypeptide(L)'
;MAKRRTKTQQEKIQLASAGYTECHNCMKMLRPGTRRCPSCGALTVSTRKAMAAIAVIVTLVIAGTAVYSFYPREEPYLPPPTVITASPVGYSASTSATITASFNRAMDVASVESAFTVSPSVQGTFSWSGYTMTFNPAQDLPDDAYYTVTIGDAARDAAGAPLDCGSYTWSFSTADLPTVRRDIGTGTGDFWTVYPTTHPSSGQPVAHPDWVITALEQGVVMILDHSEGCYPCVQQTGICESVYASYPELQYFDTLSGTDEPDASEAFAAYDPSGDIHYVPLTIIVTKAVDSFGNEVVAWHSWEGVVDVVTLTSWVQDAQSYYDDSM
;
A
#
# COMPACT_ATOMS: atom_id res chain seq x y z
N MET A 1 -88.88 -25.16 26.88
CA MET A 1 -89.52 -23.95 26.29
C MET A 1 -88.59 -23.33 25.31
N ALA A 2 -88.76 -23.55 23.99
CA ALA A 2 -87.96 -22.98 22.93
C ALA A 2 -88.39 -21.49 22.72
N LYS A 3 -87.53 -20.56 23.07
CA LYS A 3 -87.74 -19.14 22.78
C LYS A 3 -87.90 -18.93 21.29
N ARG A 4 -89.03 -18.53 20.76
CA ARG A 4 -89.28 -18.11 19.38
C ARG A 4 -88.31 -16.95 19.07
N ARG A 5 -87.31 -17.20 18.24
CA ARG A 5 -86.45 -16.13 17.71
C ARG A 5 -87.26 -15.17 16.84
N THR A 6 -87.08 -13.86 17.05
CA THR A 6 -87.75 -12.86 16.24
C THR A 6 -87.27 -12.92 14.79
N LYS A 7 -88.15 -12.52 13.80
CA LYS A 7 -87.87 -12.54 12.38
C LYS A 7 -86.53 -11.89 12.06
N THR A 8 -86.16 -10.83 12.74
CA THR A 8 -84.90 -10.08 12.61
C THR A 8 -83.68 -10.90 13.08
N GLN A 9 -83.79 -11.78 14.07
CA GLN A 9 -82.73 -12.65 14.52
C GLN A 9 -82.46 -13.81 13.53
N GLN A 10 -83.50 -14.34 12.93
CA GLN A 10 -83.38 -15.38 11.89
C GLN A 10 -82.71 -14.86 10.62
N GLU A 11 -83.05 -13.64 10.19
CA GLU A 11 -82.44 -12.96 9.06
C GLU A 11 -80.92 -12.71 9.30
N LYS A 12 -80.52 -12.24 10.49
CA LYS A 12 -79.13 -12.03 10.85
C LYS A 12 -78.29 -13.35 10.83
N ILE A 13 -78.88 -14.43 11.28
CA ILE A 13 -78.24 -15.76 11.25
C ILE A 13 -78.05 -16.25 9.83
N GLN A 14 -79.06 -16.03 8.96
CA GLN A 14 -78.98 -16.40 7.56
C GLN A 14 -77.93 -15.59 6.78
N LEU A 15 -77.81 -14.30 7.07
CA LEU A 15 -76.77 -13.44 6.47
C LEU A 15 -75.39 -13.81 7.02
N ALA A 16 -75.22 -14.16 8.32
CA ALA A 16 -73.95 -14.61 8.86
C ALA A 16 -73.47 -15.93 8.25
N SER A 17 -74.37 -16.89 7.95
CA SER A 17 -74.05 -18.13 7.25
C SER A 17 -73.66 -17.90 5.78
N ALA A 18 -74.08 -16.77 5.17
CA ALA A 18 -73.66 -16.36 3.85
C ALA A 18 -72.39 -15.49 3.85
N GLY A 19 -71.61 -15.46 4.99
CA GLY A 19 -70.33 -14.74 5.05
C GLY A 19 -70.44 -13.23 5.36
N TYR A 20 -71.63 -12.71 5.62
CA TYR A 20 -71.81 -11.34 6.06
C TYR A 20 -71.33 -11.16 7.49
N THR A 21 -70.67 -10.05 7.80
CA THR A 21 -70.18 -9.69 9.13
C THR A 21 -70.93 -8.46 9.67
N GLU A 22 -71.17 -8.41 10.97
CA GLU A 22 -71.80 -7.28 11.61
C GLU A 22 -70.78 -6.14 11.86
N CYS A 23 -71.12 -4.92 11.50
CA CYS A 23 -70.28 -3.77 11.78
C CYS A 23 -70.23 -3.55 13.29
N HIS A 24 -69.06 -3.53 13.88
CA HIS A 24 -68.82 -3.35 15.32
C HIS A 24 -69.27 -1.98 15.85
N ASN A 25 -69.40 -0.99 14.97
CA ASN A 25 -69.73 0.37 15.34
C ASN A 25 -71.23 0.72 15.20
N CYS A 26 -71.92 0.24 14.16
CA CYS A 26 -73.34 0.56 13.92
C CYS A 26 -74.24 -0.65 13.75
N MET A 27 -73.75 -1.86 14.01
CA MET A 27 -74.46 -3.15 14.06
C MET A 27 -75.14 -3.53 12.69
N LYS A 28 -74.82 -2.86 11.59
CA LYS A 28 -75.34 -3.23 10.25
C LYS A 28 -74.55 -4.40 9.67
N MET A 29 -75.26 -5.29 9.02
CA MET A 29 -74.65 -6.43 8.28
C MET A 29 -73.94 -5.93 7.05
N LEU A 30 -72.68 -6.32 6.87
CA LEU A 30 -71.78 -5.93 5.82
C LEU A 30 -71.49 -7.12 4.91
N ARG A 31 -71.42 -6.87 3.60
CA ARG A 31 -71.07 -7.92 2.64
C ARG A 31 -69.62 -8.40 2.84
N PRO A 32 -69.36 -9.66 2.51
CA PRO A 32 -67.98 -10.17 2.55
C PRO A 32 -67.03 -9.25 1.77
N GLY A 33 -65.83 -8.93 2.33
CA GLY A 33 -64.84 -8.10 1.68
C GLY A 33 -65.01 -6.59 1.84
N THR A 34 -66.11 -6.10 2.49
CA THR A 34 -66.31 -4.67 2.76
C THR A 34 -65.23 -4.14 3.69
N ARG A 35 -64.40 -3.21 3.24
CA ARG A 35 -63.27 -2.63 4.06
C ARG A 35 -63.71 -1.46 4.93
N ARG A 36 -64.79 -0.74 4.54
CA ARG A 36 -65.39 0.35 5.31
C ARG A 36 -66.91 0.19 5.34
N CYS A 37 -67.53 0.37 6.52
CA CYS A 37 -68.97 0.35 6.64
C CYS A 37 -69.58 1.53 5.86
N PRO A 38 -70.47 1.28 4.89
CA PRO A 38 -71.09 2.33 4.09
C PRO A 38 -72.02 3.25 4.89
N SER A 39 -72.41 2.82 6.08
CA SER A 39 -73.36 3.57 6.93
C SER A 39 -72.68 4.43 8.00
N CYS A 40 -71.53 4.06 8.52
CA CYS A 40 -70.86 4.79 9.58
C CYS A 40 -69.39 5.06 9.32
N GLY A 41 -68.85 4.62 8.16
CA GLY A 41 -67.43 4.83 7.74
C GLY A 41 -66.39 4.00 8.51
N ALA A 42 -66.78 3.21 9.52
CA ALA A 42 -65.87 2.43 10.34
C ALA A 42 -65.14 1.36 9.51
N LEU A 43 -63.83 1.16 9.78
CA LEU A 43 -63.02 0.12 9.14
C LEU A 43 -63.44 -1.27 9.66
N THR A 44 -63.63 -2.21 8.77
CA THR A 44 -64.08 -3.57 9.05
C THR A 44 -62.99 -4.58 9.20
N VAL A 45 -61.74 -4.13 9.22
CA VAL A 45 -60.59 -5.03 9.42
C VAL A 45 -60.62 -5.59 10.83
N SER A 46 -60.69 -6.89 10.95
CA SER A 46 -60.65 -7.58 12.24
C SER A 46 -59.36 -7.14 13.00
N THR A 47 -59.55 -6.53 14.16
CA THR A 47 -58.46 -6.10 15.05
C THR A 47 -57.49 -7.23 15.33
N ARG A 48 -57.97 -8.47 15.37
CA ARG A 48 -57.09 -9.68 15.55
C ARG A 48 -56.14 -9.87 14.40
N LYS A 49 -56.58 -9.67 13.13
CA LYS A 49 -55.70 -9.76 11.93
C LYS A 49 -54.69 -8.62 11.88
N ALA A 50 -55.12 -7.41 12.24
CA ALA A 50 -54.24 -6.24 12.29
C ALA A 50 -53.18 -6.39 13.40
N MET A 51 -53.60 -6.86 14.61
CA MET A 51 -52.65 -7.12 15.71
C MET A 51 -51.68 -8.26 15.39
N ALA A 52 -52.13 -9.32 14.73
CA ALA A 52 -51.25 -10.41 14.29
C ALA A 52 -50.20 -9.93 13.29
N ALA A 53 -50.59 -9.08 12.31
CA ALA A 53 -49.64 -8.51 11.35
C ALA A 53 -48.60 -7.59 12.03
N ILE A 54 -49.05 -6.75 12.97
CA ILE A 54 -48.15 -5.88 13.75
C ILE A 54 -47.19 -6.72 14.61
N ALA A 55 -47.68 -7.78 15.27
CA ALA A 55 -46.83 -8.67 16.05
C ALA A 55 -45.73 -9.34 15.20
N VAL A 56 -46.09 -9.82 13.99
CA VAL A 56 -45.10 -10.39 13.04
C VAL A 56 -44.06 -9.36 12.65
N ILE A 57 -44.47 -8.14 12.29
CA ILE A 57 -43.52 -7.07 11.92
C ILE A 57 -42.58 -6.74 13.08
N VAL A 58 -43.13 -6.58 14.30
CA VAL A 58 -42.31 -6.29 15.49
C VAL A 58 -41.31 -7.42 15.76
N THR A 59 -41.75 -8.68 15.63
CA THR A 59 -40.86 -9.84 15.83
C THR A 59 -39.75 -9.87 14.79
N LEU A 60 -40.06 -9.56 13.50
CA LEU A 60 -39.06 -9.49 12.43
C LEU A 60 -38.06 -8.35 12.63
N VAL A 61 -38.54 -7.18 13.12
CA VAL A 61 -37.66 -6.05 13.43
C VAL A 61 -36.73 -6.39 14.61
N ILE A 62 -37.26 -7.00 15.69
CA ILE A 62 -36.46 -7.40 16.84
C ILE A 62 -35.44 -8.48 16.42
N ALA A 63 -35.87 -9.48 15.65
CA ALA A 63 -34.97 -10.51 15.15
C ALA A 63 -33.90 -9.91 14.21
N GLY A 64 -34.28 -9.00 13.31
CA GLY A 64 -33.36 -8.31 12.41
C GLY A 64 -32.33 -7.46 13.17
N THR A 65 -32.77 -6.71 14.21
CA THR A 65 -31.83 -5.91 15.02
C THR A 65 -30.91 -6.79 15.87
N ALA A 66 -31.41 -7.91 16.40
CA ALA A 66 -30.59 -8.86 17.15
C ALA A 66 -29.53 -9.50 16.21
N VAL A 67 -29.93 -9.97 15.04
CA VAL A 67 -28.99 -10.51 14.04
C VAL A 67 -27.96 -9.43 13.65
N TYR A 68 -28.39 -8.20 13.36
CA TYR A 68 -27.49 -7.10 13.00
C TYR A 68 -26.48 -6.76 14.13
N SER A 69 -26.88 -6.91 15.39
CA SER A 69 -25.99 -6.68 16.54
C SER A 69 -24.98 -7.80 16.76
N PHE A 70 -25.24 -9.00 16.25
CA PHE A 70 -24.34 -10.15 16.33
C PHE A 70 -23.48 -10.36 15.08
N TYR A 71 -23.71 -9.60 13.99
CA TYR A 71 -22.76 -9.63 12.88
C TYR A 71 -21.45 -9.00 13.36
N PRO A 72 -20.33 -9.74 13.32
CA PRO A 72 -19.04 -9.15 13.56
C PRO A 72 -18.86 -8.04 12.50
N ARG A 73 -18.69 -6.81 12.94
CA ARG A 73 -18.25 -5.75 12.06
C ARG A 73 -16.83 -6.14 11.65
N GLU A 74 -16.61 -6.40 10.37
CA GLU A 74 -15.27 -6.45 9.85
C GLU A 74 -14.68 -5.05 10.10
N GLU A 75 -13.78 -4.96 11.09
CA GLU A 75 -12.96 -3.77 11.24
C GLU A 75 -12.20 -3.59 9.92
N PRO A 76 -12.16 -2.37 9.36
CA PRO A 76 -11.42 -2.14 8.14
C PRO A 76 -9.99 -2.63 8.36
N TYR A 77 -9.53 -3.55 7.51
CA TYR A 77 -8.15 -4.03 7.54
C TYR A 77 -7.22 -2.82 7.38
N LEU A 78 -6.56 -2.47 8.46
CA LEU A 78 -5.48 -1.49 8.43
C LEU A 78 -4.19 -2.28 8.22
N PRO A 79 -3.46 -2.06 7.11
CA PRO A 79 -2.16 -2.71 6.93
C PRO A 79 -1.27 -2.38 8.14
N PRO A 80 -0.36 -3.25 8.54
CA PRO A 80 0.51 -3.02 9.70
C PRO A 80 1.35 -1.72 9.54
N PRO A 81 1.87 -1.15 10.65
CA PRO A 81 2.74 0.01 10.56
C PRO A 81 4.05 -0.33 9.87
N THR A 82 4.50 0.55 8.98
CA THR A 82 5.75 0.43 8.23
C THR A 82 6.56 1.70 8.33
N VAL A 83 7.89 1.60 8.21
CA VAL A 83 8.77 2.74 7.97
C VAL A 83 8.70 3.06 6.48
N ILE A 84 8.34 4.31 6.14
CA ILE A 84 8.24 4.79 4.75
C ILE A 84 9.59 5.34 4.29
N THR A 85 10.24 6.16 5.13
CA THR A 85 11.53 6.77 4.81
C THR A 85 12.42 6.77 6.04
N ALA A 86 13.72 6.65 5.83
CA ALA A 86 14.76 6.79 6.84
C ALA A 86 15.89 7.67 6.31
N SER A 87 16.51 8.47 7.18
CA SER A 87 17.63 9.35 6.83
C SER A 87 18.52 9.56 8.06
N PRO A 88 19.86 9.77 7.87
CA PRO A 88 20.58 9.63 6.62
C PRO A 88 20.70 8.18 6.17
N VAL A 89 21.01 7.97 4.91
CA VAL A 89 21.29 6.66 4.33
C VAL A 89 22.53 6.76 3.43
N GLY A 90 23.25 5.67 3.23
CA GLY A 90 24.43 5.65 2.34
C GLY A 90 25.66 6.33 2.94
N TYR A 91 26.44 6.99 2.11
CA TYR A 91 27.71 7.64 2.48
C TYR A 91 27.58 9.17 2.51
N SER A 92 28.67 9.83 2.92
CA SER A 92 28.83 11.29 2.95
C SER A 92 27.74 12.02 3.78
N ALA A 93 27.19 11.36 4.78
CA ALA A 93 26.29 11.99 5.72
C ALA A 93 27.05 13.07 6.51
N SER A 94 26.42 14.22 6.75
CA SER A 94 27.02 15.26 7.60
C SER A 94 27.30 14.71 9.00
N THR A 95 28.44 15.08 9.59
CA THR A 95 28.74 14.79 11.00
C THR A 95 27.71 15.39 11.95
N SER A 96 27.03 16.46 11.56
CA SER A 96 25.91 17.09 12.29
C SER A 96 24.53 16.52 11.94
N ALA A 97 24.45 15.42 11.19
CA ALA A 97 23.20 14.83 10.76
C ALA A 97 22.33 14.36 11.94
N THR A 98 21.03 14.55 11.79
CA THR A 98 20.01 13.93 12.65
C THR A 98 19.52 12.63 11.99
N ILE A 99 19.14 11.65 12.79
CA ILE A 99 18.63 10.36 12.29
C ILE A 99 17.10 10.42 12.33
N THR A 100 16.45 10.24 11.20
CA THR A 100 14.98 10.31 11.09
C THR A 100 14.39 9.01 10.56
N ALA A 101 13.17 8.71 10.99
CA ALA A 101 12.35 7.65 10.42
C ALA A 101 10.90 8.12 10.35
N SER A 102 10.28 8.04 9.17
CA SER A 102 8.87 8.36 8.97
C SER A 102 8.04 7.10 8.81
N PHE A 103 6.87 7.07 9.43
CA PHE A 103 5.97 5.93 9.43
C PHE A 103 4.70 6.23 8.63
N ASN A 104 4.04 5.19 8.15
CA ASN A 104 2.76 5.32 7.43
C ASN A 104 1.58 5.73 8.34
N ARG A 105 1.78 5.77 9.68
CA ARG A 105 0.76 6.12 10.68
C ARG A 105 1.35 6.54 12.03
N ALA A 106 0.46 6.92 12.95
CA ALA A 106 0.86 7.24 14.33
C ALA A 106 1.42 6.01 15.06
N MET A 107 2.60 6.16 15.64
CA MET A 107 3.28 5.15 16.45
C MET A 107 3.10 5.41 17.96
N ASP A 108 3.26 4.36 18.75
CA ASP A 108 3.51 4.49 20.20
C ASP A 108 4.95 4.97 20.38
N VAL A 109 5.09 6.25 20.71
CA VAL A 109 6.38 6.93 20.86
C VAL A 109 7.34 6.16 21.78
N ALA A 110 6.86 5.74 22.96
CA ALA A 110 7.69 5.07 23.94
C ALA A 110 8.18 3.70 23.44
N SER A 111 7.35 2.98 22.68
CA SER A 111 7.74 1.69 22.12
C SER A 111 8.80 1.82 21.05
N VAL A 112 8.68 2.84 20.16
CA VAL A 112 9.68 3.09 19.10
C VAL A 112 11.00 3.56 19.69
N GLU A 113 10.97 4.53 20.62
CA GLU A 113 12.20 5.04 21.25
C GLU A 113 12.95 3.93 22.02
N SER A 114 12.25 3.03 22.70
CA SER A 114 12.87 1.89 23.39
C SER A 114 13.36 0.80 22.44
N ALA A 115 12.80 0.68 21.25
CA ALA A 115 13.21 -0.27 20.22
C ALA A 115 14.29 0.29 19.28
N PHE A 116 14.60 1.59 19.36
CA PHE A 116 15.60 2.25 18.52
C PHE A 116 17.02 2.00 19.02
N THR A 117 17.89 1.59 18.11
CA THR A 117 19.33 1.39 18.38
C THR A 117 20.17 1.93 17.25
N VAL A 118 21.35 2.45 17.60
CA VAL A 118 22.40 2.86 16.66
C VAL A 118 23.70 2.14 17.03
N SER A 119 24.36 1.57 16.07
CA SER A 119 25.67 0.91 16.25
C SER A 119 26.70 1.50 15.28
N PRO A 120 27.85 1.98 15.74
CA PRO A 120 28.25 2.19 17.15
C PRO A 120 27.29 3.07 17.94
N SER A 121 27.19 2.87 19.25
CA SER A 121 26.21 3.56 20.08
C SER A 121 26.45 5.09 20.10
N VAL A 122 25.39 5.83 19.88
CA VAL A 122 25.36 7.29 19.89
C VAL A 122 24.39 7.75 20.97
N GLN A 123 24.83 8.71 21.80
CA GLN A 123 23.96 9.37 22.77
C GLN A 123 23.19 10.50 22.09
N GLY A 124 21.90 10.65 22.42
CA GLY A 124 21.09 11.69 21.80
C GLY A 124 19.70 11.82 22.44
N THR A 125 18.87 12.64 21.83
CA THR A 125 17.49 12.89 22.27
C THR A 125 16.53 12.72 21.13
N PHE A 126 15.31 12.26 21.44
CA PHE A 126 14.24 12.10 20.47
C PHE A 126 13.35 13.35 20.40
N SER A 127 12.82 13.61 19.23
CA SER A 127 11.73 14.51 18.98
C SER A 127 10.80 13.93 17.91
N TRP A 128 9.53 14.39 17.91
CA TRP A 128 8.52 13.86 16.99
C TRP A 128 7.76 14.99 16.31
N SER A 129 7.48 14.80 15.04
CA SER A 129 6.61 15.69 14.26
C SER A 129 5.70 14.84 13.38
N GLY A 130 4.38 14.84 13.67
CA GLY A 130 3.44 13.94 12.99
C GLY A 130 3.82 12.48 13.18
N TYR A 131 4.11 11.80 12.08
CA TYR A 131 4.52 10.37 12.05
C TYR A 131 6.03 10.19 11.92
N THR A 132 6.80 11.25 12.05
CA THR A 132 8.25 11.22 11.90
C THR A 132 8.94 11.33 13.25
N MET A 133 9.76 10.33 13.54
CA MET A 133 10.74 10.34 14.63
C MET A 133 12.01 11.04 14.15
N THR A 134 12.61 11.87 15.01
CA THR A 134 13.94 12.44 14.82
C THR A 134 14.77 12.13 16.06
N PHE A 135 15.90 11.46 15.88
CA PHE A 135 16.93 11.31 16.91
C PHE A 135 18.04 12.32 16.64
N ASN A 136 18.31 13.18 17.64
CA ASN A 136 19.35 14.20 17.59
C ASN A 136 20.55 13.72 18.38
N PRO A 137 21.69 13.40 17.73
CA PRO A 137 22.92 13.11 18.43
C PRO A 137 23.31 14.26 19.38
N ALA A 138 23.79 13.92 20.58
CA ALA A 138 24.21 14.90 21.59
C ALA A 138 25.50 15.63 21.22
N GLN A 139 26.27 15.08 20.30
CA GLN A 139 27.50 15.62 19.72
C GLN A 139 27.56 15.26 18.25
N ASP A 140 28.34 16.00 17.47
CA ASP A 140 28.62 15.65 16.10
C ASP A 140 29.15 14.22 16.00
N LEU A 141 28.70 13.49 14.99
CA LEU A 141 29.17 12.14 14.70
C LEU A 141 30.66 12.22 14.30
N PRO A 142 31.48 11.24 14.69
CA PRO A 142 32.83 11.10 14.17
C PRO A 142 32.86 11.13 12.64
N ASP A 143 33.89 11.71 12.07
CA ASP A 143 34.20 11.61 10.65
C ASP A 143 34.65 10.19 10.30
N ASP A 144 34.51 9.80 9.03
CA ASP A 144 34.86 8.47 8.52
C ASP A 144 34.25 7.28 9.31
N ALA A 145 33.06 7.46 9.87
CA ALA A 145 32.38 6.47 10.69
C ALA A 145 31.19 5.84 9.95
N TYR A 146 30.98 4.56 10.20
CA TYR A 146 29.86 3.78 9.66
C TYR A 146 28.85 3.45 10.75
N TYR A 147 27.57 3.66 10.47
CA TYR A 147 26.47 3.46 11.42
C TYR A 147 25.42 2.53 10.88
N THR A 148 24.96 1.61 11.73
CA THR A 148 23.76 0.81 11.51
C THR A 148 22.69 1.24 12.49
N VAL A 149 21.51 1.59 11.98
CA VAL A 149 20.35 2.01 12.77
C VAL A 149 19.28 0.92 12.66
N THR A 150 18.67 0.58 13.79
CA THR A 150 17.60 -0.42 13.82
C THR A 150 16.44 0.08 14.68
N ILE A 151 15.23 -0.06 14.15
CA ILE A 151 13.98 -0.02 14.92
C ILE A 151 13.54 -1.47 15.10
N GLY A 152 13.65 -1.98 16.33
CA GLY A 152 13.41 -3.39 16.65
C GLY A 152 11.93 -3.79 16.65
N ASP A 153 11.71 -5.09 16.75
CA ASP A 153 10.40 -5.75 16.73
C ASP A 153 9.47 -5.39 17.91
N ALA A 154 9.99 -4.72 18.93
CA ALA A 154 9.19 -4.19 20.04
C ALA A 154 8.40 -2.93 19.68
N ALA A 155 8.72 -2.24 18.56
CA ALA A 155 8.01 -1.06 18.12
C ALA A 155 6.55 -1.37 17.74
N ARG A 156 5.63 -0.51 18.17
CA ARG A 156 4.18 -0.65 17.98
C ARG A 156 3.59 0.64 17.44
N ASP A 157 2.48 0.54 16.73
CA ASP A 157 1.65 1.70 16.45
C ASP A 157 0.81 2.12 17.68
N ALA A 158 0.11 3.25 17.57
CA ALA A 158 -0.74 3.77 18.64
C ALA A 158 -1.91 2.84 19.01
N ALA A 159 -2.24 1.85 18.16
CA ALA A 159 -3.25 0.81 18.41
C ALA A 159 -2.62 -0.49 18.98
N GLY A 160 -1.29 -0.57 19.10
CA GLY A 160 -0.55 -1.72 19.63
C GLY A 160 -0.14 -2.75 18.58
N ALA A 161 -0.37 -2.49 17.28
CA ALA A 161 0.08 -3.38 16.22
C ALA A 161 1.62 -3.30 16.03
N PRO A 162 2.32 -4.44 15.87
CA PRO A 162 3.76 -4.45 15.63
C PRO A 162 4.10 -3.96 14.22
N LEU A 163 5.36 -3.55 14.00
CA LEU A 163 5.89 -3.31 12.66
C LEU A 163 5.72 -4.53 11.75
N ASP A 164 5.43 -4.29 10.47
CA ASP A 164 5.11 -5.32 9.48
C ASP A 164 6.22 -6.36 9.35
N CYS A 165 7.47 -5.95 9.24
CA CYS A 165 8.63 -6.84 9.07
C CYS A 165 9.34 -7.23 10.39
N GLY A 166 8.72 -6.97 11.54
CA GLY A 166 9.31 -7.18 12.85
C GLY A 166 10.36 -6.13 13.22
N SER A 167 11.41 -5.94 12.43
CA SER A 167 12.42 -4.89 12.62
C SER A 167 12.77 -4.22 11.30
N TYR A 168 13.12 -2.94 11.36
CA TYR A 168 13.59 -2.18 10.22
C TYR A 168 15.01 -1.69 10.47
N THR A 169 15.94 -2.00 9.55
CA THR A 169 17.36 -1.67 9.70
C THR A 169 17.87 -0.95 8.46
N TRP A 170 18.64 0.12 8.67
CA TRP A 170 19.33 0.83 7.61
C TRP A 170 20.72 1.25 8.07
N SER A 171 21.55 1.70 7.13
CA SER A 171 22.92 2.12 7.42
C SER A 171 23.27 3.41 6.74
N PHE A 172 24.18 4.16 7.36
CA PHE A 172 24.78 5.34 6.77
C PHE A 172 26.24 5.49 7.23
N SER A 173 27.01 6.30 6.53
CA SER A 173 28.39 6.64 6.88
C SER A 173 28.64 8.13 6.73
N THR A 174 29.43 8.69 7.64
CA THR A 174 29.99 10.03 7.52
C THR A 174 31.23 10.05 6.62
N ALA A 175 31.83 8.88 6.35
CA ALA A 175 32.91 8.75 5.36
C ALA A 175 32.42 9.04 3.95
N ASP A 176 33.29 9.60 3.14
CA ASP A 176 33.02 9.72 1.70
C ASP A 176 32.87 8.34 1.06
N LEU A 177 32.04 8.24 0.06
CA LEU A 177 31.87 7.01 -0.68
C LEU A 177 33.20 6.65 -1.34
N PRO A 178 33.74 5.40 -1.14
CA PRO A 178 34.91 4.98 -1.85
C PRO A 178 34.71 5.08 -3.36
N THR A 179 35.59 5.77 -4.05
CA THR A 179 35.56 5.84 -5.51
C THR A 179 35.84 4.44 -6.07
N VAL A 180 34.81 3.70 -6.41
CA VAL A 180 34.90 2.43 -7.10
C VAL A 180 34.61 2.70 -8.56
N ARG A 181 35.53 2.36 -9.45
CA ARG A 181 35.26 2.38 -10.89
C ARG A 181 35.07 0.94 -11.35
N ARG A 182 33.83 0.61 -11.71
CA ARG A 182 33.48 -0.70 -12.26
C ARG A 182 33.93 -0.79 -13.70
N ASP A 183 34.27 -1.98 -14.14
CA ASP A 183 34.64 -2.19 -15.54
C ASP A 183 33.38 -2.14 -16.44
N ILE A 184 33.61 -1.88 -17.73
CA ILE A 184 32.63 -2.10 -18.79
C ILE A 184 32.86 -3.50 -19.33
N GLY A 185 31.90 -4.40 -19.10
CA GLY A 185 32.10 -5.81 -19.42
C GLY A 185 30.80 -6.62 -19.44
N THR A 186 30.87 -7.86 -19.08
CA THR A 186 29.72 -8.80 -19.01
C THR A 186 29.65 -9.55 -17.66
N GLY A 187 30.56 -9.25 -16.74
CA GLY A 187 30.56 -9.82 -15.41
C GLY A 187 29.46 -9.25 -14.53
N THR A 188 29.17 -9.91 -13.41
CA THR A 188 28.11 -9.50 -12.48
C THR A 188 28.41 -8.19 -11.74
N GLY A 189 29.66 -7.72 -11.77
CA GLY A 189 30.09 -6.46 -11.16
C GLY A 189 30.35 -5.35 -12.16
N ASP A 190 30.03 -5.54 -13.44
CA ASP A 190 30.34 -4.63 -14.53
C ASP A 190 29.12 -3.83 -14.95
N PHE A 191 29.35 -2.67 -15.59
CA PHE A 191 28.37 -2.07 -16.48
C PHE A 191 28.34 -2.84 -17.81
N TRP A 192 27.18 -3.21 -18.29
CA TRP A 192 26.99 -4.02 -19.48
C TRP A 192 26.67 -3.15 -20.71
N THR A 193 27.28 -3.44 -21.84
CA THR A 193 26.93 -2.86 -23.16
C THR A 193 26.20 -3.85 -24.06
N VAL A 194 26.18 -5.10 -23.64
CA VAL A 194 25.46 -6.23 -24.24
C VAL A 194 24.83 -7.02 -23.14
N TYR A 195 23.96 -7.96 -23.42
CA TYR A 195 23.37 -8.82 -22.39
C TYR A 195 24.44 -9.58 -21.60
N PRO A 196 24.38 -9.60 -20.26
CA PRO A 196 25.37 -10.23 -19.38
C PRO A 196 25.42 -11.76 -19.55
N THR A 197 26.45 -12.36 -18.98
CA THR A 197 26.66 -13.82 -19.06
C THR A 197 25.54 -14.65 -18.42
N THR A 198 24.72 -14.04 -17.57
CA THR A 198 23.55 -14.66 -16.93
C THR A 198 22.32 -14.71 -17.82
N HIS A 199 22.27 -13.87 -18.86
CA HIS A 199 21.11 -13.74 -19.74
C HIS A 199 21.14 -14.79 -20.89
N PRO A 200 19.98 -15.37 -21.31
CA PRO A 200 19.90 -16.30 -22.44
C PRO A 200 20.47 -15.75 -23.76
N SER A 201 20.35 -14.43 -23.96
CA SER A 201 20.91 -13.72 -25.13
C SER A 201 22.31 -13.15 -24.84
N SER A 202 23.08 -13.73 -23.94
CA SER A 202 24.41 -13.25 -23.55
C SER A 202 25.28 -12.85 -24.78
N GLY A 203 25.88 -11.67 -24.69
CA GLY A 203 26.73 -11.11 -25.72
C GLY A 203 25.98 -10.48 -26.92
N GLN A 204 24.65 -10.53 -26.95
CA GLN A 204 23.87 -9.82 -27.97
C GLN A 204 23.66 -8.36 -27.55
N PRO A 205 23.59 -7.42 -28.54
CA PRO A 205 23.27 -6.02 -28.23
C PRO A 205 21.88 -5.87 -27.64
N VAL A 206 21.73 -4.88 -26.75
CA VAL A 206 20.44 -4.52 -26.11
C VAL A 206 19.72 -3.50 -27.02
N ALA A 207 18.44 -3.73 -27.24
CA ALA A 207 17.55 -2.74 -27.86
C ALA A 207 17.04 -1.77 -26.77
N HIS A 208 17.81 -0.69 -26.59
CA HIS A 208 17.42 0.33 -25.61
C HIS A 208 16.11 1.03 -26.00
N PRO A 209 15.12 1.20 -25.13
CA PRO A 209 13.91 1.97 -25.43
C PRO A 209 14.22 3.42 -25.78
N ASP A 210 13.53 3.97 -26.79
CA ASP A 210 13.76 5.34 -27.27
C ASP A 210 13.62 6.40 -26.19
N TRP A 211 12.67 6.21 -25.24
CA TRP A 211 12.48 7.11 -24.13
C TRP A 211 13.65 7.11 -23.13
N VAL A 212 14.30 5.94 -22.92
CA VAL A 212 15.52 5.84 -22.09
C VAL A 212 16.67 6.57 -22.75
N ILE A 213 16.86 6.40 -24.07
CA ILE A 213 17.89 7.11 -24.80
C ILE A 213 17.66 8.62 -24.75
N THR A 214 16.41 9.07 -24.87
CA THR A 214 16.05 10.50 -24.78
C THR A 214 16.34 11.05 -23.38
N ALA A 215 16.01 10.29 -22.32
CA ALA A 215 16.30 10.68 -20.95
C ALA A 215 17.82 10.73 -20.69
N LEU A 216 18.58 9.80 -21.26
CA LEU A 216 20.03 9.71 -21.13
C LEU A 216 20.77 10.90 -21.75
N GLU A 217 20.15 11.66 -22.65
CA GLU A 217 20.71 12.95 -23.12
C GLU A 217 20.74 14.02 -22.03
N GLN A 218 19.96 13.86 -20.96
CA GLN A 218 19.86 14.82 -19.87
C GLN A 218 20.66 14.41 -18.63
N GLY A 219 21.09 13.16 -18.53
CA GLY A 219 21.83 12.62 -17.38
C GLY A 219 21.71 11.11 -17.25
N VAL A 220 22.35 10.57 -16.22
CA VAL A 220 22.22 9.15 -15.85
C VAL A 220 20.77 8.81 -15.59
N VAL A 221 20.32 7.67 -16.11
CA VAL A 221 18.93 7.20 -15.92
C VAL A 221 18.88 6.13 -14.85
N MET A 222 17.97 6.28 -13.89
CA MET A 222 17.61 5.27 -12.90
C MET A 222 16.15 4.92 -13.07
N ILE A 223 15.84 3.62 -13.20
CA ILE A 223 14.47 3.13 -13.36
C ILE A 223 14.19 2.13 -12.24
N LEU A 224 13.04 2.25 -11.62
CA LEU A 224 12.48 1.23 -10.75
C LEU A 224 11.22 0.69 -11.41
N ASP A 225 11.22 -0.59 -11.77
CA ASP A 225 10.01 -1.29 -12.19
C ASP A 225 9.49 -2.13 -11.03
N HIS A 226 8.23 -1.88 -10.63
CA HIS A 226 7.61 -2.49 -9.45
C HIS A 226 6.15 -2.89 -9.71
N SER A 227 5.51 -3.62 -8.77
CA SER A 227 4.10 -3.99 -8.88
C SER A 227 3.31 -3.64 -7.62
N GLU A 228 1.99 -3.45 -7.78
CA GLU A 228 1.07 -3.26 -6.65
C GLU A 228 1.08 -4.46 -5.70
N GLY A 229 1.03 -4.18 -4.38
CA GLY A 229 0.97 -5.22 -3.35
C GLY A 229 2.28 -6.00 -3.13
N CYS A 230 3.35 -5.59 -3.79
CA CYS A 230 4.68 -6.18 -3.65
C CYS A 230 5.41 -5.52 -2.48
N TYR A 231 5.61 -6.25 -1.37
CA TYR A 231 6.29 -5.72 -0.19
C TYR A 231 7.78 -5.33 -0.46
N PRO A 232 8.60 -6.17 -1.12
CA PRO A 232 9.96 -5.77 -1.50
C PRO A 232 10.00 -4.52 -2.37
N CYS A 233 8.97 -4.30 -3.20
CA CYS A 233 8.87 -3.13 -4.05
C CYS A 233 8.72 -1.84 -3.24
N VAL A 234 7.87 -1.84 -2.19
CA VAL A 234 7.73 -0.69 -1.29
C VAL A 234 9.05 -0.32 -0.63
N GLN A 235 9.83 -1.32 -0.23
CA GLN A 235 11.16 -1.12 0.33
C GLN A 235 12.11 -0.51 -0.70
N GLN A 236 12.13 -1.03 -1.92
CA GLN A 236 13.00 -0.55 -3.00
C GLN A 236 12.63 0.86 -3.45
N THR A 237 11.34 1.20 -3.52
CA THR A 237 10.88 2.57 -3.80
C THR A 237 11.50 3.57 -2.81
N GLY A 238 11.43 3.30 -1.51
CA GLY A 238 12.02 4.18 -0.49
C GLY A 238 13.56 4.33 -0.65
N ILE A 239 14.25 3.27 -1.07
CA ILE A 239 15.69 3.31 -1.36
C ILE A 239 15.97 4.18 -2.59
N CYS A 240 15.28 3.95 -3.71
CA CYS A 240 15.45 4.73 -4.93
C CYS A 240 15.14 6.22 -4.71
N GLU A 241 14.06 6.55 -4.01
CA GLU A 241 13.70 7.93 -3.65
C GLU A 241 14.80 8.60 -2.80
N SER A 242 15.39 7.87 -1.84
CA SER A 242 16.49 8.37 -1.00
C SER A 242 17.76 8.67 -1.82
N VAL A 243 18.09 7.81 -2.77
CA VAL A 243 19.22 8.01 -3.70
C VAL A 243 18.93 9.19 -4.62
N TYR A 244 17.75 9.25 -5.22
CA TYR A 244 17.34 10.38 -6.09
C TYR A 244 17.36 11.72 -5.35
N ALA A 245 16.92 11.75 -4.08
CA ALA A 245 16.99 12.97 -3.28
C ALA A 245 18.43 13.46 -3.06
N SER A 246 19.42 12.57 -3.08
CA SER A 246 20.85 12.88 -2.96
C SER A 246 21.51 13.23 -4.28
N TYR A 247 20.94 12.80 -5.41
CA TYR A 247 21.42 12.99 -6.80
C TYR A 247 20.28 13.52 -7.68
N PRO A 248 19.87 14.80 -7.52
CA PRO A 248 18.71 15.34 -8.22
C PRO A 248 18.93 15.53 -9.73
N GLU A 249 20.16 15.36 -10.21
CA GLU A 249 20.52 15.34 -11.64
C GLU A 249 20.15 14.03 -12.34
N LEU A 250 19.85 12.95 -11.58
CA LEU A 250 19.38 11.70 -12.16
C LEU A 250 18.05 11.88 -12.88
N GLN A 251 17.88 11.17 -13.97
CA GLN A 251 16.60 10.97 -14.62
C GLN A 251 15.93 9.75 -13.97
N TYR A 252 15.10 9.96 -12.92
CA TYR A 252 14.46 8.88 -12.18
C TYR A 252 13.06 8.59 -12.71
N PHE A 253 12.78 7.32 -13.01
CA PHE A 253 11.50 6.81 -13.48
C PHE A 253 11.03 5.70 -12.53
N ASP A 254 9.84 5.89 -11.96
CA ASP A 254 9.14 4.90 -11.16
C ASP A 254 8.00 4.32 -12.01
N THR A 255 8.14 3.08 -12.46
CA THR A 255 7.24 2.43 -13.43
C THR A 255 6.50 1.26 -12.81
N LEU A 256 5.23 1.08 -13.19
CA LEU A 256 4.34 0.08 -12.60
C LEU A 256 4.12 -1.09 -13.58
N SER A 257 4.73 -2.22 -13.28
CA SER A 257 4.57 -3.47 -14.01
C SER A 257 3.12 -3.94 -14.08
N GLY A 258 2.71 -4.47 -15.22
CA GLY A 258 1.38 -5.05 -15.41
C GLY A 258 0.29 -4.01 -15.68
N THR A 259 0.65 -2.75 -15.87
CA THR A 259 -0.23 -1.70 -16.41
C THR A 259 -0.12 -1.65 -17.94
N ASP A 260 -1.07 -0.93 -18.60
CA ASP A 260 -1.01 -0.66 -20.03
C ASP A 260 0.07 0.42 -20.38
N GLU A 261 0.92 0.79 -19.42
CA GLU A 261 2.01 1.75 -19.62
C GLU A 261 3.15 1.09 -20.37
N PRO A 262 3.44 1.51 -21.61
CA PRO A 262 4.45 0.87 -22.44
C PRO A 262 5.85 0.98 -21.84
N ASP A 263 6.14 2.03 -21.09
CA ASP A 263 7.46 2.33 -20.51
C ASP A 263 7.96 1.23 -19.57
N ALA A 264 7.10 0.70 -18.69
CA ALA A 264 7.44 -0.38 -17.76
C ALA A 264 7.80 -1.68 -18.52
N SER A 265 6.94 -2.08 -19.47
CA SER A 265 7.16 -3.31 -20.23
C SER A 265 8.38 -3.25 -21.17
N GLU A 266 8.67 -2.07 -21.72
CA GLU A 266 9.85 -1.85 -22.56
C GLU A 266 11.14 -1.87 -21.74
N ALA A 267 11.17 -1.21 -20.59
CA ALA A 267 12.31 -1.23 -19.67
C ALA A 267 12.59 -2.64 -19.17
N PHE A 268 11.54 -3.37 -18.76
CA PHE A 268 11.70 -4.74 -18.32
C PHE A 268 12.26 -5.63 -19.43
N ALA A 269 11.68 -5.58 -20.63
CA ALA A 269 12.13 -6.39 -21.76
C ALA A 269 13.58 -6.10 -22.18
N ALA A 270 14.05 -4.86 -21.98
CA ALA A 270 15.41 -4.45 -22.36
C ALA A 270 16.46 -4.74 -21.28
N TYR A 271 16.07 -4.68 -19.99
CA TYR A 271 17.03 -4.62 -18.89
C TYR A 271 16.86 -5.71 -17.83
N ASP A 272 16.01 -6.71 -18.07
CA ASP A 272 15.97 -7.91 -17.24
C ASP A 272 17.33 -8.65 -17.33
N PRO A 273 18.05 -8.84 -16.21
CA PRO A 273 19.38 -9.44 -16.25
C PRO A 273 19.35 -10.97 -16.39
N SER A 274 18.22 -11.59 -16.10
CA SER A 274 18.02 -13.05 -16.16
C SER A 274 17.34 -13.49 -17.45
N GLY A 275 16.47 -12.68 -18.01
CA GLY A 275 15.69 -12.97 -19.22
C GLY A 275 14.71 -14.12 -19.09
N ASP A 276 14.39 -14.53 -17.87
CA ASP A 276 13.59 -15.73 -17.59
C ASP A 276 12.17 -15.41 -17.14
N ILE A 277 12.05 -14.96 -15.89
CA ILE A 277 10.80 -14.70 -15.19
C ILE A 277 10.82 -13.27 -14.69
N HIS A 278 9.72 -12.56 -14.88
CA HIS A 278 9.59 -11.18 -14.39
C HIS A 278 9.66 -11.13 -12.86
N TYR A 279 10.81 -10.74 -12.34
CA TYR A 279 10.99 -10.45 -10.91
C TYR A 279 10.96 -8.95 -10.66
N VAL A 280 10.13 -8.54 -9.71
CA VAL A 280 10.05 -7.16 -9.22
C VAL A 280 10.32 -7.14 -7.71
N PRO A 281 10.93 -6.05 -7.20
CA PRO A 281 11.38 -4.86 -7.93
C PRO A 281 12.55 -5.16 -8.86
N LEU A 282 12.58 -4.51 -10.02
CA LEU A 282 13.73 -4.45 -10.91
C LEU A 282 14.28 -3.02 -10.88
N THR A 283 15.51 -2.86 -10.40
CA THR A 283 16.19 -1.55 -10.37
C THR A 283 17.23 -1.52 -11.48
N ILE A 284 17.23 -0.46 -12.28
CA ILE A 284 18.08 -0.33 -13.47
C ILE A 284 18.84 1.00 -13.40
N ILE A 285 20.11 0.99 -13.72
CA ILE A 285 20.92 2.20 -13.98
C ILE A 285 21.42 2.14 -15.41
N VAL A 286 21.25 3.24 -16.15
CA VAL A 286 21.76 3.41 -17.52
C VAL A 286 22.61 4.66 -17.59
N THR A 287 23.78 4.56 -18.19
CA THR A 287 24.72 5.67 -18.38
C THR A 287 25.34 5.66 -19.77
N LYS A 288 25.95 6.78 -20.16
CA LYS A 288 26.89 6.82 -21.26
C LYS A 288 28.28 6.44 -20.76
N ALA A 289 29.06 5.81 -21.62
CA ALA A 289 30.44 5.49 -21.30
C ALA A 289 31.26 5.50 -22.59
N VAL A 290 32.59 5.50 -22.46
CA VAL A 290 33.51 5.35 -23.59
C VAL A 290 34.15 3.98 -23.51
N ASP A 291 34.02 3.19 -24.57
CA ASP A 291 34.61 1.85 -24.63
C ASP A 291 36.14 1.89 -24.81
N SER A 292 36.79 0.74 -24.78
CA SER A 292 38.24 0.61 -24.93
C SER A 292 38.76 1.04 -26.31
N PHE A 293 37.86 1.28 -27.28
CA PHE A 293 38.17 1.76 -28.62
C PHE A 293 37.95 3.26 -28.80
N GLY A 294 37.43 3.94 -27.75
CA GLY A 294 37.11 5.35 -27.77
C GLY A 294 35.73 5.70 -28.35
N ASN A 295 34.83 4.71 -28.47
CA ASN A 295 33.47 4.98 -28.94
C ASN A 295 32.55 5.22 -27.75
N GLU A 296 31.63 6.19 -27.91
CA GLU A 296 30.52 6.35 -26.95
C GLU A 296 29.58 5.14 -27.04
N VAL A 297 29.25 4.57 -25.91
CA VAL A 297 28.36 3.41 -25.77
C VAL A 297 27.35 3.65 -24.64
N VAL A 298 26.20 3.05 -24.77
CA VAL A 298 25.22 2.97 -23.65
C VAL A 298 25.59 1.79 -22.79
N ALA A 299 25.84 2.05 -21.53
CA ALA A 299 26.18 1.04 -20.53
C ALA A 299 25.08 1.01 -19.44
N TRP A 300 24.77 -0.17 -18.94
CA TRP A 300 23.67 -0.37 -17.98
C TRP A 300 23.99 -1.48 -16.97
N HIS A 301 23.28 -1.46 -15.86
CA HIS A 301 23.26 -2.57 -14.90
C HIS A 301 21.88 -2.64 -14.25
N SER A 302 21.47 -3.84 -13.85
CA SER A 302 20.18 -4.03 -13.18
C SER A 302 20.25 -5.09 -12.10
N TRP A 303 19.28 -5.01 -11.16
CA TRP A 303 19.11 -5.94 -10.05
C TRP A 303 17.66 -6.34 -9.93
N GLU A 304 17.43 -7.64 -9.84
CA GLU A 304 16.18 -8.21 -9.40
C GLU A 304 16.12 -8.26 -7.85
N GLY A 305 15.00 -7.84 -7.28
CA GLY A 305 14.83 -7.77 -5.83
C GLY A 305 15.38 -6.48 -5.20
N VAL A 306 15.50 -6.48 -3.88
CA VAL A 306 15.95 -5.30 -3.13
C VAL A 306 17.47 -5.17 -3.21
N VAL A 307 17.94 -4.04 -3.71
CA VAL A 307 19.33 -3.61 -3.62
C VAL A 307 19.46 -2.56 -2.53
N ASP A 308 20.46 -2.72 -1.66
CA ASP A 308 20.64 -1.78 -0.56
C ASP A 308 21.11 -0.40 -1.03
N VAL A 309 20.83 0.62 -0.22
CA VAL A 309 21.11 2.01 -0.55
C VAL A 309 22.58 2.30 -0.78
N VAL A 310 23.49 1.62 -0.06
CA VAL A 310 24.93 1.81 -0.20
C VAL A 310 25.41 1.31 -1.56
N THR A 311 24.99 0.11 -1.92
CA THR A 311 25.26 -0.48 -3.23
C THR A 311 24.72 0.41 -4.34
N LEU A 312 23.41 0.78 -4.28
CA LEU A 312 22.79 1.59 -5.31
C LEU A 312 23.46 2.97 -5.45
N THR A 313 23.79 3.65 -4.34
CA THR A 313 24.50 4.93 -4.35
C THR A 313 25.87 4.80 -5.02
N SER A 314 26.63 3.74 -4.70
CA SER A 314 27.93 3.49 -5.31
C SER A 314 27.87 3.29 -6.82
N TRP A 315 26.81 2.64 -7.32
CA TRP A 315 26.61 2.46 -8.75
C TRP A 315 26.18 3.75 -9.45
N VAL A 316 25.34 4.54 -8.80
CA VAL A 316 24.94 5.86 -9.33
C VAL A 316 26.13 6.81 -9.46
N GLN A 317 27.01 6.86 -8.47
CA GLN A 317 28.23 7.69 -8.54
C GLN A 317 29.17 7.25 -9.66
N ASP A 318 29.33 5.95 -9.82
CA ASP A 318 30.17 5.39 -10.87
C ASP A 318 29.57 5.64 -12.26
N ALA A 319 28.24 5.48 -12.40
CA ALA A 319 27.51 5.84 -13.61
C ALA A 319 27.65 7.31 -13.97
N GLN A 320 27.57 8.22 -12.96
CA GLN A 320 27.78 9.64 -13.16
C GLN A 320 29.20 9.94 -13.64
N SER A 321 30.22 9.30 -13.05
CA SER A 321 31.62 9.45 -13.50
C SER A 321 31.79 8.99 -14.95
N TYR A 322 31.16 7.91 -15.39
CA TYR A 322 31.16 7.48 -16.77
C TYR A 322 30.46 8.46 -17.71
N TYR A 323 29.32 8.97 -17.27
CA TYR A 323 28.57 9.98 -18.02
C TYR A 323 29.38 11.25 -18.22
N ASP A 324 30.01 11.78 -17.17
CA ASP A 324 30.83 12.99 -17.24
C ASP A 324 32.06 12.82 -18.14
N ASP A 325 32.68 11.62 -18.13
CA ASP A 325 33.81 11.30 -19.00
C ASP A 325 33.40 11.14 -20.47
N SER A 326 32.13 10.93 -20.78
CA SER A 326 31.60 10.76 -22.14
C SER A 326 31.21 12.09 -22.81
N MET A 327 31.07 13.17 -22.00
CA MET A 327 30.67 14.50 -22.50
C MET A 327 31.89 15.32 -22.98
#